data_d0bb425ae4c201046ffe40c4c9b0a68f
#
_entry.id   d0bb425ae4c201046ffe40c4c9b0a68f
#
_cell.length_a   1.000
_cell.length_b   1.000
_cell.length_c   1.000
_cell.angle_alpha   90.00
_cell.angle_beta   90.00
_cell.angle_gamma   90.00
#
_symmetry.space_group_name_H-M   'P 1'
#
loop_
_entity.id
_entity.type
_entity.pdbx_description
1 polymer ?
#
loop_
_entity_poly.entity_id
_entity_poly.type
_entity_poly.pdbx_seq_one_letter_code
_entity_poly.pdbx_strand_id
1 'polypeptide(L)'
;MTRRTLGFGIVVITAGVLMWPVQPGAQGAAQGQQQGQGAQAQAGAPPAQGRQGGGGRGGRGGAPARKRVLAWADTRNGQAQHESVGHALAVIEKLGYESGQWDTFIRTDSNIISATPKKTDGSAASGGPNLSNVDAIFFMGHREVPLDASQREELLKFVREGKGFVAAHVGLTAFESWPEFLDLLGARFDGHPITGPGVVVNERPDFPATKHFPASFPFNDEFYQPKEHSRDKIDVMLRLDLSNVPASDSLHLKGDYPLAWAKMYGKGRVFFGSFAHSSETWDIRNIQQMYFEAMRWALGLSDAELKPHAMTPAPAPQAGRGGGQR
;
A
#
# COMPACT_ATOMS: atom_id res chain seq x y z
N MET A 1 -49.54 40.45 35.30
CA MET A 1 -48.24 40.08 35.90
C MET A 1 -48.33 38.62 36.33
N THR A 2 -47.83 37.70 35.50
CA THR A 2 -47.88 36.27 35.88
C THR A 2 -46.52 35.67 35.35
N ARG A 3 -45.66 35.37 36.32
CA ARG A 3 -44.37 34.70 36.05
C ARG A 3 -44.62 33.22 35.83
N ARG A 4 -44.15 32.69 34.68
CA ARG A 4 -44.06 31.26 34.41
C ARG A 4 -42.63 30.81 34.69
N THR A 5 -42.49 29.93 35.65
CA THR A 5 -41.27 29.22 36.00
C THR A 5 -41.13 28.01 35.08
N LEU A 6 -40.05 27.90 34.33
CA LEU A 6 -39.66 26.71 33.57
C LEU A 6 -38.80 25.82 34.47
N GLY A 7 -39.28 24.62 34.76
CA GLY A 7 -38.51 23.60 35.45
C GLY A 7 -37.60 22.84 34.47
N PHE A 8 -36.32 22.77 34.78
CA PHE A 8 -35.35 21.89 34.10
C PHE A 8 -35.41 20.51 34.77
N GLY A 9 -35.84 19.52 34.02
CA GLY A 9 -35.74 18.12 34.41
C GLY A 9 -34.34 17.56 34.03
N ILE A 10 -33.60 17.13 35.04
CA ILE A 10 -32.33 16.41 34.87
C ILE A 10 -32.66 14.93 34.65
N VAL A 11 -32.33 14.39 33.47
CA VAL A 11 -32.38 12.95 33.19
C VAL A 11 -31.00 12.37 33.55
N VAL A 12 -30.96 11.57 34.62
CA VAL A 12 -29.78 10.80 34.99
C VAL A 12 -29.85 9.47 34.25
N ILE A 13 -28.91 9.26 33.30
CA ILE A 13 -28.72 7.97 32.63
C ILE A 13 -27.68 7.20 33.43
N THR A 14 -28.11 6.17 34.15
CA THR A 14 -27.23 5.21 34.79
C THR A 14 -26.73 4.18 33.73
N ALA A 15 -25.45 4.24 33.40
CA ALA A 15 -24.80 3.22 32.60
C ALA A 15 -24.52 1.98 33.46
N GLY A 16 -25.25 0.90 33.20
CA GLY A 16 -24.99 -0.41 33.79
C GLY A 16 -23.75 -1.04 33.16
N VAL A 17 -22.73 -1.27 33.98
CA VAL A 17 -21.56 -2.05 33.60
C VAL A 17 -21.91 -3.54 33.74
N LEU A 18 -22.02 -4.25 32.61
CA LEU A 18 -22.12 -5.71 32.59
C LEU A 18 -20.71 -6.29 32.79
N MET A 19 -20.45 -6.81 33.98
CA MET A 19 -19.27 -7.63 34.26
C MET A 19 -19.53 -9.08 33.82
N TRP A 20 -18.67 -9.57 32.92
CA TRP A 20 -18.62 -11.00 32.60
C TRP A 20 -17.73 -11.74 33.61
N PRO A 21 -18.11 -12.93 34.08
CA PRO A 21 -17.30 -13.68 35.03
C PRO A 21 -16.11 -14.35 34.31
N VAL A 22 -14.91 -14.11 34.85
CA VAL A 22 -13.70 -14.82 34.48
C VAL A 22 -13.71 -16.19 35.17
N GLN A 23 -13.63 -17.27 34.40
CA GLN A 23 -13.46 -18.62 34.94
C GLN A 23 -11.97 -18.90 35.20
N PRO A 24 -11.59 -19.50 36.33
CA PRO A 24 -10.22 -19.91 36.57
C PRO A 24 -9.92 -21.27 35.90
N GLY A 25 -8.96 -21.25 34.98
CA GLY A 25 -8.45 -22.44 34.32
C GLY A 25 -7.54 -23.26 35.23
N ALA A 26 -7.77 -24.57 35.23
CA ALA A 26 -7.09 -25.58 36.01
C ALA A 26 -5.59 -25.68 35.68
N GLN A 27 -4.79 -25.77 36.74
CA GLN A 27 -3.39 -26.20 36.69
C GLN A 27 -3.35 -27.77 36.55
N GLY A 28 -2.63 -28.23 35.55
CA GLY A 28 -2.27 -29.62 35.39
C GLY A 28 -0.75 -29.78 35.33
N ALA A 29 -0.17 -30.25 36.42
CA ALA A 29 1.23 -30.66 36.49
C ALA A 29 1.40 -32.06 35.90
N ALA A 30 2.47 -32.25 35.11
CA ALA A 30 3.07 -33.59 34.96
C ALA A 30 4.57 -33.46 34.70
N GLN A 31 5.32 -33.91 35.68
CA GLN A 31 6.76 -34.21 35.63
C GLN A 31 7.00 -35.44 34.78
N GLY A 32 8.13 -35.51 34.09
CA GLY A 32 8.60 -36.71 33.43
C GLY A 32 10.03 -36.51 32.94
N GLN A 33 11.00 -36.68 33.87
CA GLN A 33 12.40 -36.89 33.52
C GLN A 33 12.57 -38.29 32.95
N GLN A 34 13.31 -38.42 31.85
CA GLN A 34 14.10 -39.65 31.62
C GLN A 34 15.40 -39.26 30.88
N GLN A 35 16.50 -39.52 31.59
CA GLN A 35 17.83 -39.63 31.06
C GLN A 35 17.99 -40.93 30.29
N GLY A 36 18.66 -40.86 29.16
CA GLY A 36 19.12 -42.04 28.42
C GLY A 36 20.46 -41.76 27.76
N GLN A 37 21.50 -42.38 28.31
CA GLN A 37 22.88 -42.32 27.85
C GLN A 37 23.09 -43.17 26.56
N GLY A 38 24.00 -42.65 25.70
CA GLY A 38 25.04 -43.49 25.08
C GLY A 38 24.76 -44.19 23.79
N ALA A 39 25.44 -43.76 22.72
CA ALA A 39 26.39 -44.64 22.01
C ALA A 39 27.07 -43.85 20.86
N GLN A 40 28.37 -43.77 20.96
CA GLN A 40 29.27 -43.40 19.84
C GLN A 40 29.29 -44.49 18.80
N ALA A 41 29.21 -44.13 17.52
CA ALA A 41 29.72 -44.93 16.45
C ALA A 41 30.37 -44.01 15.42
N GLN A 42 31.69 -44.00 15.42
CA GLN A 42 32.51 -43.50 14.33
C GLN A 42 32.41 -44.50 13.15
N ALA A 43 32.12 -44.01 11.97
CA ALA A 43 32.49 -44.68 10.72
C ALA A 43 33.00 -43.63 9.72
N GLY A 44 34.27 -43.77 9.39
CA GLY A 44 34.98 -42.90 8.45
C GLY A 44 34.48 -43.04 7.03
N ALA A 45 34.39 -41.92 6.32
CA ALA A 45 34.18 -41.90 4.89
C ALA A 45 35.55 -41.75 4.17
N PRO A 46 35.78 -42.47 3.07
CA PRO A 46 37.03 -42.38 2.29
C PRO A 46 37.09 -41.11 1.47
N PRO A 47 38.30 -40.63 1.10
CA PRO A 47 38.52 -39.40 0.33
C PRO A 47 38.01 -39.51 -1.11
N ALA A 48 37.21 -38.56 -1.53
CA ALA A 48 36.78 -38.45 -2.92
C ALA A 48 37.94 -38.01 -3.83
N GLN A 49 38.29 -38.88 -4.75
CA GLN A 49 39.25 -38.60 -5.82
C GLN A 49 38.65 -37.58 -6.80
N GLY A 50 39.46 -36.59 -7.16
CA GLY A 50 39.14 -35.56 -8.14
C GLY A 50 38.86 -36.18 -9.53
N ARG A 51 37.72 -35.79 -10.09
CA ARG A 51 37.46 -35.91 -11.53
C ARG A 51 37.59 -34.52 -12.15
N GLN A 52 38.75 -34.26 -12.77
CA GLN A 52 38.85 -33.31 -13.86
C GLN A 52 38.06 -33.85 -15.05
N GLY A 53 37.05 -33.15 -15.46
CA GLY A 53 36.25 -33.43 -16.64
C GLY A 53 35.79 -32.12 -17.23
N GLY A 54 36.52 -31.56 -18.17
CA GLY A 54 36.10 -30.45 -19.00
C GLY A 54 34.86 -30.85 -19.82
N GLY A 55 33.84 -30.04 -19.78
CA GLY A 55 32.68 -30.15 -20.63
C GLY A 55 31.93 -28.85 -20.56
N GLY A 56 32.12 -27.98 -21.55
CA GLY A 56 31.37 -26.75 -21.73
C GLY A 56 29.87 -27.08 -21.81
N ARG A 57 29.15 -26.82 -20.73
CA ARG A 57 27.67 -26.76 -20.76
C ARG A 57 27.31 -25.34 -21.15
N GLY A 58 26.82 -25.20 -22.39
CA GLY A 58 26.14 -24.00 -22.85
C GLY A 58 25.19 -23.50 -21.80
N GLY A 59 25.35 -22.22 -21.42
CA GLY A 59 24.50 -21.57 -20.43
C GLY A 59 23.03 -21.68 -20.87
N ARG A 60 22.24 -22.51 -20.17
CA ARG A 60 20.81 -22.31 -20.14
C ARG A 60 20.62 -20.94 -19.51
N GLY A 61 20.11 -19.98 -20.28
CA GLY A 61 19.73 -18.67 -19.79
C GLY A 61 18.83 -18.89 -18.58
N GLY A 62 19.37 -18.63 -17.38
CA GLY A 62 18.57 -18.66 -16.16
C GLY A 62 17.45 -17.64 -16.31
N ALA A 63 16.24 -17.97 -15.82
CA ALA A 63 15.17 -17.00 -15.73
C ALA A 63 15.70 -15.72 -15.05
N PRO A 64 15.34 -14.51 -15.52
CA PRO A 64 15.79 -13.28 -14.91
C PRO A 64 15.45 -13.31 -13.42
N ALA A 65 16.39 -12.84 -12.59
CA ALA A 65 16.19 -12.79 -11.16
C ALA A 65 14.96 -11.94 -10.85
N ARG A 66 14.10 -12.45 -9.96
CA ARG A 66 12.91 -11.71 -9.50
C ARG A 66 13.32 -10.39 -8.85
N LYS A 67 12.52 -9.36 -9.05
CA LYS A 67 12.63 -8.11 -8.31
C LYS A 67 12.29 -8.33 -6.85
N ARG A 68 12.69 -7.42 -5.99
CA ARG A 68 12.42 -7.49 -4.54
C ARG A 68 11.58 -6.29 -4.14
N VAL A 69 10.42 -6.55 -3.52
CA VAL A 69 9.46 -5.52 -3.08
C VAL A 69 9.36 -5.56 -1.57
N LEU A 70 9.46 -4.39 -0.95
CA LEU A 70 9.12 -4.19 0.44
C LEU A 70 7.67 -3.71 0.52
N ALA A 71 6.75 -4.57 0.97
CA ALA A 71 5.38 -4.19 1.29
C ALA A 71 5.35 -3.71 2.76
N TRP A 72 5.18 -2.39 2.93
CA TRP A 72 5.38 -1.72 4.21
C TRP A 72 4.17 -0.91 4.65
N ALA A 73 3.79 -1.16 5.90
CA ALA A 73 2.91 -0.30 6.68
C ALA A 73 3.37 -0.34 8.14
N ASP A 74 3.49 0.81 8.81
CA ASP A 74 3.73 0.77 10.26
C ASP A 74 2.39 0.68 10.98
N THR A 75 2.07 -0.49 11.51
CA THR A 75 0.83 -0.75 12.26
C THR A 75 1.00 -0.57 13.76
N ARG A 76 2.17 -0.13 14.21
CA ARG A 76 2.52 0.07 15.63
C ARG A 76 2.78 1.53 15.99
N ASN A 77 2.37 2.45 15.14
CA ASN A 77 2.51 3.89 15.34
C ASN A 77 1.50 4.50 16.35
N GLY A 78 0.68 3.66 17.01
CA GLY A 78 -0.31 4.10 17.98
C GLY A 78 -1.61 4.67 17.38
N GLN A 79 -1.75 4.64 16.06
CA GLN A 79 -2.95 5.10 15.35
C GLN A 79 -3.88 3.92 15.02
N ALA A 80 -5.18 4.20 14.94
CA ALA A 80 -6.14 3.24 14.38
C ALA A 80 -5.78 2.97 12.92
N GLN A 81 -5.70 1.69 12.58
CA GLN A 81 -5.37 1.26 11.22
C GLN A 81 -6.62 0.89 10.45
N HIS A 82 -6.59 1.04 9.12
CA HIS A 82 -7.63 0.47 8.27
C HIS A 82 -7.53 -1.06 8.30
N GLU A 83 -8.65 -1.73 8.33
CA GLU A 83 -8.71 -3.20 8.35
C GLU A 83 -8.06 -3.82 7.11
N SER A 84 -8.13 -3.12 5.99
CA SER A 84 -7.58 -3.55 4.70
C SER A 84 -6.06 -3.59 4.63
N VAL A 85 -5.33 -2.96 5.56
CA VAL A 85 -3.86 -2.84 5.49
C VAL A 85 -3.19 -4.20 5.38
N GLY A 86 -3.52 -5.15 6.26
CA GLY A 86 -2.92 -6.49 6.24
C GLY A 86 -3.25 -7.24 4.95
N HIS A 87 -4.50 -7.15 4.48
CA HIS A 87 -4.96 -7.77 3.25
C HIS A 87 -4.25 -7.19 2.01
N ALA A 88 -4.12 -5.88 1.95
CA ALA A 88 -3.39 -5.19 0.88
C ALA A 88 -1.95 -5.69 0.73
N LEU A 89 -1.21 -5.77 1.83
CA LEU A 89 0.17 -6.27 1.81
C LEU A 89 0.24 -7.71 1.31
N ALA A 90 -0.73 -8.56 1.72
CA ALA A 90 -0.82 -9.95 1.28
C ALA A 90 -1.21 -10.06 -0.21
N VAL A 91 -2.08 -9.18 -0.72
CA VAL A 91 -2.42 -9.13 -2.16
C VAL A 91 -1.19 -8.79 -3.00
N ILE A 92 -0.38 -7.81 -2.59
CA ILE A 92 0.86 -7.46 -3.31
C ILE A 92 1.86 -8.64 -3.29
N GLU A 93 1.95 -9.36 -2.19
CA GLU A 93 2.75 -10.59 -2.12
C GLU A 93 2.24 -11.64 -3.10
N LYS A 94 0.94 -11.95 -3.06
CA LYS A 94 0.29 -12.91 -3.96
C LYS A 94 0.53 -12.55 -5.44
N LEU A 95 0.33 -11.30 -5.84
CA LEU A 95 0.53 -10.85 -7.21
C LEU A 95 1.98 -11.04 -7.69
N GLY A 96 2.95 -10.75 -6.83
CA GLY A 96 4.37 -10.99 -7.12
C GLY A 96 4.70 -12.47 -7.27
N TYR A 97 4.23 -13.28 -6.33
CA TYR A 97 4.46 -14.72 -6.30
C TYR A 97 3.85 -15.42 -7.51
N GLU A 98 2.56 -15.19 -7.77
CA GLU A 98 1.82 -15.84 -8.86
C GLU A 98 2.35 -15.44 -10.24
N SER A 99 2.75 -14.18 -10.42
CA SER A 99 3.33 -13.71 -11.68
C SER A 99 4.80 -14.11 -11.88
N GLY A 100 5.49 -14.49 -10.81
CA GLY A 100 6.92 -14.78 -10.84
C GLY A 100 7.81 -13.56 -11.07
N GLN A 101 7.28 -12.32 -10.96
CA GLN A 101 8.02 -11.11 -11.32
C GLN A 101 8.78 -10.49 -10.16
N TRP A 102 8.26 -10.61 -8.94
CA TRP A 102 8.96 -10.14 -7.74
C TRP A 102 8.68 -11.02 -6.52
N ASP A 103 9.59 -10.97 -5.57
CA ASP A 103 9.43 -11.52 -4.23
C ASP A 103 9.09 -10.37 -3.27
N THR A 104 8.07 -10.55 -2.43
CA THR A 104 7.60 -9.52 -1.49
C THR A 104 8.05 -9.83 -0.07
N PHE A 105 8.49 -8.81 0.63
CA PHE A 105 8.81 -8.84 2.05
C PHE A 105 7.85 -7.93 2.80
N ILE A 106 6.93 -8.50 3.58
CA ILE A 106 5.95 -7.75 4.35
C ILE A 106 6.57 -7.28 5.65
N ARG A 107 6.43 -5.97 5.94
CA ARG A 107 6.87 -5.36 7.20
C ARG A 107 5.80 -4.44 7.76
N THR A 108 5.55 -4.61 9.06
CA THR A 108 4.58 -3.84 9.85
C THR A 108 5.25 -2.95 10.89
N ASP A 109 6.54 -2.71 10.71
CA ASP A 109 7.38 -1.78 11.47
C ASP A 109 8.32 -1.01 10.53
N SER A 110 8.86 0.11 11.02
CA SER A 110 9.69 1.03 10.23
C SER A 110 11.20 0.83 10.41
N ASN A 111 11.65 -0.13 11.21
CA ASN A 111 13.08 -0.35 11.46
C ASN A 111 13.87 -0.71 10.20
N ILE A 112 13.18 -1.28 9.22
CA ILE A 112 13.74 -1.74 7.94
C ILE A 112 13.96 -0.60 6.95
N ILE A 113 13.38 0.59 7.18
CA ILE A 113 13.51 1.75 6.29
C ILE A 113 14.87 2.42 6.52
N SER A 114 15.89 1.73 6.07
CA SER A 114 17.28 2.16 6.10
C SER A 114 18.11 1.24 5.18
N ALA A 115 19.20 1.73 4.62
CA ALA A 115 20.19 0.91 3.94
C ALA A 115 21.03 0.07 4.92
N THR A 116 21.10 0.51 6.18
CA THR A 116 21.84 -0.13 7.28
C THR A 116 20.96 -0.24 8.52
N PRO A 117 19.91 -1.08 8.50
CA PRO A 117 18.96 -1.14 9.59
C PRO A 117 19.62 -1.58 10.90
N LYS A 118 19.10 -1.07 12.01
CA LYS A 118 19.57 -1.39 13.35
C LYS A 118 18.52 -2.19 14.11
N LYS A 119 18.96 -3.06 15.00
CA LYS A 119 18.11 -3.72 15.99
C LYS A 119 17.72 -2.72 17.08
N THR A 120 16.78 -3.14 17.93
CA THR A 120 16.29 -2.33 19.05
C THR A 120 17.40 -1.94 20.05
N ASP A 121 18.44 -2.76 20.15
CA ASP A 121 19.64 -2.50 21.00
C ASP A 121 20.67 -1.57 20.32
N GLY A 122 20.39 -1.07 19.13
CA GLY A 122 21.27 -0.21 18.34
C GLY A 122 22.35 -0.93 17.54
N SER A 123 22.51 -2.25 17.71
CA SER A 123 23.44 -3.04 16.90
C SER A 123 22.96 -3.19 15.46
N ALA A 124 23.89 -3.40 14.51
CA ALA A 124 23.55 -3.61 13.12
C ALA A 124 22.66 -4.87 12.95
N ALA A 125 21.56 -4.73 12.23
CA ALA A 125 20.79 -5.87 11.77
C ALA A 125 21.50 -6.51 10.58
N SER A 126 21.60 -7.83 10.55
CA SER A 126 22.20 -8.58 9.45
C SER A 126 21.16 -9.44 8.74
N GLY A 127 21.26 -9.48 7.42
CA GLY A 127 20.32 -10.23 6.59
C GLY A 127 18.96 -9.55 6.45
N GLY A 128 18.08 -10.15 5.66
CA GLY A 128 16.74 -9.63 5.39
C GLY A 128 16.69 -8.45 4.43
N PRO A 129 15.47 -8.03 4.06
CA PRO A 129 15.25 -6.91 3.16
C PRO A 129 15.52 -5.57 3.85
N ASN A 130 16.06 -4.63 3.10
CA ASN A 130 16.29 -3.25 3.51
C ASN A 130 16.48 -2.37 2.26
N LEU A 131 16.63 -1.05 2.42
CA LEU A 131 16.71 -0.13 1.28
C LEU A 131 17.94 -0.39 0.37
N SER A 132 18.99 -1.09 0.85
CA SER A 132 20.14 -1.41 0.00
C SER A 132 19.87 -2.59 -0.94
N ASN A 133 18.85 -3.39 -0.72
CA ASN A 133 18.65 -4.65 -1.42
C ASN A 133 17.23 -4.94 -1.91
N VAL A 134 16.32 -3.97 -1.84
CA VAL A 134 15.00 -4.02 -2.48
C VAL A 134 14.96 -3.11 -3.71
N ASP A 135 14.00 -3.34 -4.61
CA ASP A 135 13.86 -2.60 -5.87
C ASP A 135 12.69 -1.61 -5.85
N ALA A 136 11.70 -1.86 -5.02
CA ALA A 136 10.57 -0.96 -4.82
C ALA A 136 9.95 -1.13 -3.44
N ILE A 137 9.19 -0.11 -3.03
CA ILE A 137 8.33 -0.13 -1.86
C ILE A 137 6.88 -0.07 -2.33
N PHE A 138 6.02 -0.95 -1.78
CA PHE A 138 4.59 -0.75 -1.72
C PHE A 138 4.25 -0.23 -0.32
N PHE A 139 3.54 0.90 -0.25
CA PHE A 139 3.33 1.64 0.99
C PHE A 139 1.85 1.85 1.30
N MET A 140 1.45 1.46 2.52
CA MET A 140 0.11 1.68 3.05
C MET A 140 0.18 2.12 4.51
N GLY A 141 1.10 3.04 4.84
CA GLY A 141 1.25 3.62 6.17
C GLY A 141 0.18 4.69 6.44
N HIS A 142 -0.19 4.86 7.71
CA HIS A 142 -1.26 5.75 8.13
C HIS A 142 -0.74 6.78 9.14
N ARG A 143 -1.06 8.06 8.94
CA ARG A 143 -0.69 9.16 9.82
C ARG A 143 0.84 9.29 10.01
N GLU A 144 1.28 9.79 11.16
CA GLU A 144 2.71 9.93 11.43
C GLU A 144 3.35 8.56 11.66
N VAL A 145 4.17 8.14 10.71
CA VAL A 145 4.95 6.91 10.79
C VAL A 145 6.30 7.23 11.46
N PRO A 146 6.76 6.42 12.41
CA PRO A 146 7.96 6.73 13.21
C PRO A 146 9.25 6.49 12.41
N LEU A 147 9.63 7.46 11.56
CA LEU A 147 10.94 7.50 10.91
C LEU A 147 11.79 8.60 11.54
N ASP A 148 13.03 8.28 11.91
CA ASP A 148 14.02 9.27 12.28
C ASP A 148 14.52 10.07 11.04
N ALA A 149 15.29 11.14 11.28
CA ALA A 149 15.77 12.01 10.21
C ALA A 149 16.63 11.25 9.17
N SER A 150 17.45 10.30 9.60
CA SER A 150 18.28 9.49 8.70
C SER A 150 17.42 8.59 7.83
N GLN A 151 16.42 7.93 8.41
CA GLN A 151 15.50 7.07 7.69
C GLN A 151 14.67 7.85 6.65
N ARG A 152 14.23 9.07 6.99
CA ARG A 152 13.54 9.97 6.07
C ARG A 152 14.43 10.32 4.87
N GLU A 153 15.68 10.71 5.13
CA GLU A 153 16.64 11.00 4.07
C GLU A 153 16.92 9.77 3.19
N GLU A 154 17.16 8.62 3.79
CA GLU A 154 17.43 7.37 3.08
C GLU A 154 16.24 6.92 2.22
N LEU A 155 15.00 7.10 2.69
CA LEU A 155 13.79 6.81 1.90
C LEU A 155 13.70 7.71 0.65
N LEU A 156 13.88 9.03 0.82
CA LEU A 156 13.88 9.95 -0.33
C LEU A 156 15.02 9.66 -1.30
N LYS A 157 16.20 9.37 -0.79
CA LYS A 157 17.37 9.00 -1.60
C LYS A 157 17.12 7.72 -2.39
N PHE A 158 16.56 6.69 -1.74
CA PHE A 158 16.21 5.42 -2.36
C PHE A 158 15.36 5.62 -3.63
N VAL A 159 14.28 6.41 -3.52
CA VAL A 159 13.43 6.67 -4.68
C VAL A 159 14.14 7.58 -5.69
N ARG A 160 14.78 8.66 -5.24
CA ARG A 160 15.48 9.62 -6.13
C ARG A 160 16.54 8.96 -7.00
N GLU A 161 17.18 7.91 -6.51
CA GLU A 161 18.22 7.16 -7.22
C GLU A 161 17.66 6.14 -8.23
N GLY A 162 16.34 5.95 -8.31
CA GLY A 162 15.70 5.16 -9.36
C GLY A 162 14.88 3.96 -8.89
N LYS A 163 14.68 3.81 -7.59
CA LYS A 163 13.82 2.77 -7.04
C LYS A 163 12.34 3.16 -7.10
N GLY A 164 11.46 2.14 -7.12
CA GLY A 164 10.03 2.36 -7.22
C GLY A 164 9.36 2.66 -5.88
N PHE A 165 8.29 3.49 -5.92
CA PHE A 165 7.43 3.73 -4.77
C PHE A 165 5.96 3.73 -5.21
N VAL A 166 5.18 2.81 -4.68
CA VAL A 166 3.74 2.70 -4.93
C VAL A 166 3.01 2.84 -3.62
N ALA A 167 2.16 3.86 -3.50
CA ALA A 167 1.35 4.06 -2.31
C ALA A 167 -0.13 3.83 -2.61
N ALA A 168 -0.86 3.33 -1.62
CA ALA A 168 -2.27 3.05 -1.73
C ALA A 168 -3.06 3.71 -0.60
N HIS A 169 -4.24 4.20 -0.93
CA HIS A 169 -5.28 4.70 -0.03
C HIS A 169 -4.73 5.48 1.17
N VAL A 170 -4.65 4.86 2.35
CA VAL A 170 -4.18 5.52 3.58
C VAL A 170 -2.76 6.09 3.48
N GLY A 171 -1.96 5.62 2.52
CA GLY A 171 -0.64 6.18 2.25
C GLY A 171 -0.64 7.68 1.95
N LEU A 172 -1.78 8.24 1.48
CA LEU A 172 -1.93 9.68 1.28
C LEU A 172 -2.03 10.45 2.61
N THR A 173 -2.48 9.81 3.68
CA THR A 173 -2.59 10.42 5.02
C THR A 173 -1.27 10.42 5.79
N ALA A 174 -0.25 9.75 5.25
CA ALA A 174 1.00 9.55 5.96
C ALA A 174 1.89 10.80 5.93
N PHE A 175 2.67 10.97 7.01
CA PHE A 175 3.71 12.00 7.12
C PHE A 175 3.22 13.43 6.88
N GLU A 176 2.08 13.79 7.44
CA GLU A 176 1.52 15.15 7.31
C GLU A 176 2.51 16.23 7.78
N SER A 177 3.32 15.92 8.78
CA SER A 177 4.36 16.82 9.31
C SER A 177 5.64 16.88 8.46
N TRP A 178 5.73 16.10 7.37
CA TRP A 178 6.95 15.98 6.56
C TRP A 178 6.76 16.51 5.13
N PRO A 179 7.14 17.79 4.85
CA PRO A 179 6.91 18.42 3.55
C PRO A 179 7.54 17.70 2.35
N GLU A 180 8.72 17.08 2.54
CA GLU A 180 9.42 16.40 1.47
C GLU A 180 8.70 15.11 1.03
N PHE A 181 7.86 14.53 1.89
CA PHE A 181 7.01 13.41 1.49
C PHE A 181 5.89 13.85 0.55
N LEU A 182 5.37 15.08 0.70
CA LEU A 182 4.47 15.67 -0.28
C LEU A 182 5.14 15.75 -1.67
N ASP A 183 6.40 16.22 -1.72
CA ASP A 183 7.11 16.28 -3.00
C ASP A 183 7.35 14.90 -3.59
N LEU A 184 7.62 13.89 -2.76
CA LEU A 184 7.71 12.49 -3.19
C LEU A 184 6.38 12.00 -3.78
N LEU A 185 5.26 12.14 -3.04
CA LEU A 185 3.98 11.54 -3.40
C LEU A 185 3.17 12.37 -4.40
N GLY A 186 3.30 13.70 -4.34
CA GLY A 186 2.67 14.64 -5.26
C GLY A 186 1.37 15.28 -4.78
N ALA A 187 0.84 14.86 -3.63
CA ALA A 187 -0.33 15.42 -2.97
C ALA A 187 -0.37 15.07 -1.49
N ARG A 188 -1.24 15.74 -0.74
CA ARG A 188 -1.62 15.42 0.65
C ARG A 188 -3.10 15.12 0.76
N PHE A 189 -3.46 14.41 1.80
CA PHE A 189 -4.84 14.14 2.17
C PHE A 189 -5.56 15.42 2.65
N ASP A 190 -6.80 15.61 2.18
CA ASP A 190 -7.68 16.72 2.57
C ASP A 190 -9.09 16.26 2.96
N GLY A 191 -9.22 15.03 3.43
CA GLY A 191 -10.50 14.46 3.79
C GLY A 191 -11.04 13.46 2.76
N HIS A 192 -12.22 12.94 3.07
CA HIS A 192 -12.96 12.00 2.21
C HIS A 192 -14.46 12.38 2.17
N PRO A 193 -14.80 13.57 1.62
CA PRO A 193 -16.17 14.07 1.65
C PRO A 193 -17.15 13.21 0.83
N ILE A 194 -16.63 12.32 -0.01
CA ILE A 194 -17.42 11.42 -0.83
C ILE A 194 -17.05 9.99 -0.47
N THR A 195 -18.00 9.30 0.18
CA THR A 195 -17.93 7.87 0.49
C THR A 195 -19.18 7.21 -0.06
N GLY A 196 -18.99 6.13 -0.82
CA GLY A 196 -20.08 5.42 -1.47
C GLY A 196 -19.94 5.39 -3.00
N PRO A 197 -21.05 5.35 -3.77
CA PRO A 197 -21.01 5.25 -5.22
C PRO A 197 -20.52 6.54 -5.88
N GLY A 198 -19.63 6.40 -6.85
CA GLY A 198 -19.12 7.48 -7.68
C GLY A 198 -18.90 7.02 -9.12
N VAL A 199 -18.62 7.95 -10.02
CA VAL A 199 -18.20 7.66 -11.40
C VAL A 199 -16.73 8.04 -11.54
N VAL A 200 -15.91 7.10 -11.94
CA VAL A 200 -14.48 7.30 -12.18
C VAL A 200 -14.23 7.51 -13.66
N VAL A 201 -13.46 8.52 -14.01
CA VAL A 201 -13.02 8.81 -15.38
C VAL A 201 -11.57 8.34 -15.54
N ASN A 202 -11.31 7.58 -16.60
CA ASN A 202 -9.98 7.16 -17.00
C ASN A 202 -9.39 8.19 -17.96
N GLU A 203 -8.44 8.99 -17.48
CA GLU A 203 -7.79 10.02 -18.28
C GLU A 203 -6.56 9.51 -19.05
N ARG A 204 -6.02 8.34 -18.65
CA ARG A 204 -4.84 7.72 -19.27
C ARG A 204 -5.08 6.25 -19.62
N PRO A 205 -5.95 5.98 -20.62
CA PRO A 205 -6.22 4.61 -21.06
C PRO A 205 -5.04 3.92 -21.75
N ASP A 206 -3.97 4.66 -22.03
CA ASP A 206 -2.71 4.16 -22.58
C ASP A 206 -1.69 3.75 -21.49
N PHE A 207 -1.92 4.15 -20.23
CA PHE A 207 -1.00 3.82 -19.14
C PHE A 207 -1.22 2.37 -18.64
N PRO A 208 -0.15 1.60 -18.35
CA PRO A 208 -0.28 0.18 -17.97
C PRO A 208 -1.28 -0.08 -16.84
N ALA A 209 -1.23 0.73 -15.78
CA ALA A 209 -2.09 0.53 -14.60
C ALA A 209 -3.57 0.83 -14.85
N THR A 210 -3.92 1.53 -15.93
CA THR A 210 -5.30 1.98 -16.16
C THR A 210 -5.89 1.53 -17.49
N LYS A 211 -5.09 0.93 -18.38
CA LYS A 211 -5.52 0.51 -19.73
C LYS A 211 -6.67 -0.50 -19.74
N HIS A 212 -6.88 -1.23 -18.66
CA HIS A 212 -7.95 -2.23 -18.55
C HIS A 212 -9.28 -1.66 -18.06
N PHE A 213 -9.30 -0.40 -17.60
CA PHE A 213 -10.52 0.29 -17.24
C PHE A 213 -11.15 0.94 -18.50
N PRO A 214 -12.49 0.97 -18.57
CA PRO A 214 -13.17 1.75 -19.62
C PRO A 214 -12.94 3.25 -19.42
N ALA A 215 -13.34 4.06 -20.40
CA ALA A 215 -13.19 5.52 -20.34
C ALA A 215 -13.88 6.16 -19.14
N SER A 216 -14.98 5.57 -18.66
CA SER A 216 -15.59 5.87 -17.37
C SER A 216 -16.27 4.62 -16.81
N PHE A 217 -16.37 4.51 -15.48
CA PHE A 217 -16.99 3.38 -14.81
C PHE A 217 -17.54 3.75 -13.44
N PRO A 218 -18.65 3.13 -13.00
CA PRO A 218 -19.12 3.28 -11.62
C PRO A 218 -18.19 2.54 -10.67
N PHE A 219 -17.94 3.13 -9.51
CA PHE A 219 -17.19 2.51 -8.45
C PHE A 219 -17.73 2.95 -7.09
N ASN A 220 -17.62 2.07 -6.09
CA ASN A 220 -18.07 2.33 -4.73
C ASN A 220 -16.88 2.19 -3.79
N ASP A 221 -16.47 3.31 -3.19
CA ASP A 221 -15.33 3.33 -2.26
C ASP A 221 -15.40 4.58 -1.36
N GLU A 222 -14.44 4.75 -0.48
CA GLU A 222 -14.14 6.00 0.19
C GLU A 222 -13.12 6.76 -0.67
N PHE A 223 -13.54 7.87 -1.29
CA PHE A 223 -12.69 8.64 -2.20
C PHE A 223 -11.94 9.72 -1.44
N TYR A 224 -10.62 9.59 -1.38
CA TYR A 224 -9.76 10.60 -0.74
C TYR A 224 -9.62 11.83 -1.61
N GLN A 225 -9.97 13.00 -1.04
CA GLN A 225 -9.73 14.30 -1.63
C GLN A 225 -8.25 14.67 -1.44
N PRO A 226 -7.49 14.91 -2.52
CA PRO A 226 -6.13 15.40 -2.41
C PRO A 226 -6.09 16.93 -2.32
N LYS A 227 -5.10 17.47 -1.60
CA LYS A 227 -4.73 18.88 -1.64
C LYS A 227 -3.27 19.06 -2.07
N GLU A 228 -2.90 20.29 -2.40
CA GLU A 228 -1.53 20.70 -2.77
C GLU A 228 -0.97 19.95 -3.98
N HIS A 229 -1.83 19.30 -4.78
CA HIS A 229 -1.42 18.68 -6.04
C HIS A 229 -1.32 19.71 -7.17
N SER A 230 -0.52 19.39 -8.19
CA SER A 230 -0.43 20.17 -9.42
C SER A 230 -0.38 19.22 -10.62
N ARG A 231 -1.29 19.43 -11.58
CA ARG A 231 -1.34 18.65 -12.81
C ARG A 231 -0.10 18.82 -13.70
N ASP A 232 0.70 19.85 -13.47
CA ASP A 232 1.99 20.02 -14.14
C ASP A 232 3.08 19.08 -13.56
N LYS A 233 2.88 18.60 -12.32
CA LYS A 233 3.84 17.79 -11.57
C LYS A 233 3.46 16.33 -11.47
N ILE A 234 2.16 16.00 -11.64
CA ILE A 234 1.63 14.65 -11.61
C ILE A 234 0.88 14.36 -12.91
N ASP A 235 0.99 13.14 -13.38
CA ASP A 235 0.18 12.63 -14.50
C ASP A 235 -1.03 11.92 -13.92
N VAL A 236 -2.21 12.54 -14.00
CA VAL A 236 -3.44 11.99 -13.42
C VAL A 236 -3.97 10.89 -14.32
N MET A 237 -4.11 9.70 -13.74
CA MET A 237 -4.58 8.50 -14.43
C MET A 237 -6.09 8.32 -14.33
N LEU A 238 -6.60 8.45 -13.10
CA LEU A 238 -8.02 8.29 -12.77
C LEU A 238 -8.45 9.47 -11.90
N ARG A 239 -9.67 9.97 -12.15
CA ARG A 239 -10.29 10.99 -11.31
C ARG A 239 -11.76 10.67 -11.02
N LEU A 240 -12.32 11.23 -9.97
CA LEU A 240 -13.75 11.20 -9.71
C LEU A 240 -14.46 12.23 -10.61
N ASP A 241 -15.58 11.86 -11.19
CA ASP A 241 -16.45 12.78 -11.90
C ASP A 241 -17.38 13.50 -10.90
N LEU A 242 -17.20 14.80 -10.77
CA LEU A 242 -18.00 15.63 -9.87
C LEU A 242 -19.24 16.25 -10.55
N SER A 243 -19.51 15.99 -11.83
CA SER A 243 -20.60 16.64 -12.55
C SER A 243 -21.98 16.42 -11.93
N ASN A 244 -22.17 15.30 -11.24
CA ASN A 244 -23.42 14.95 -10.55
C ASN A 244 -23.28 14.95 -9.01
N VAL A 245 -22.18 15.45 -8.48
CA VAL A 245 -21.95 15.56 -7.04
C VAL A 245 -22.44 16.92 -6.56
N PRO A 246 -23.36 17.00 -5.57
CA PRO A 246 -23.80 18.26 -5.02
C PRO A 246 -22.63 19.07 -4.44
N ALA A 247 -22.65 20.37 -4.63
CA ALA A 247 -21.68 21.26 -4.00
C ALA A 247 -21.76 21.14 -2.47
N SER A 248 -20.63 21.09 -1.82
CA SER A 248 -20.49 20.97 -0.37
C SER A 248 -19.29 21.79 0.09
N ASP A 249 -19.39 22.38 1.28
CA ASP A 249 -18.29 23.15 1.89
C ASP A 249 -17.05 22.26 2.17
N SER A 250 -17.25 20.94 2.25
CA SER A 250 -16.14 19.97 2.39
C SER A 250 -15.44 19.63 1.07
N LEU A 251 -16.00 20.03 -0.09
CA LEU A 251 -15.38 19.87 -1.39
C LEU A 251 -14.51 21.09 -1.72
N HIS A 252 -13.24 20.99 -1.44
CA HIS A 252 -12.27 22.09 -1.63
C HIS A 252 -11.73 22.18 -3.06
N LEU A 253 -11.92 21.11 -3.87
CA LEU A 253 -11.42 21.04 -5.23
C LEU A 253 -12.39 21.67 -6.23
N LYS A 254 -11.88 22.54 -7.08
CA LYS A 254 -12.65 23.24 -8.12
C LYS A 254 -12.94 22.33 -9.33
N GLY A 255 -13.59 21.18 -9.08
CA GLY A 255 -13.97 20.21 -10.11
C GLY A 255 -12.89 19.18 -10.46
N ASP A 256 -11.68 19.31 -9.96
CA ASP A 256 -10.60 18.34 -10.18
C ASP A 256 -10.38 17.45 -8.96
N TYR A 257 -10.65 16.14 -9.11
CA TYR A 257 -10.59 15.19 -8.01
C TYR A 257 -9.76 13.95 -8.41
N PRO A 258 -8.41 14.07 -8.45
CA PRO A 258 -7.53 12.96 -8.76
C PRO A 258 -7.67 11.80 -7.78
N LEU A 259 -7.81 10.58 -8.30
CA LEU A 259 -7.88 9.34 -7.53
C LEU A 259 -6.65 8.45 -7.73
N ALA A 260 -6.01 8.52 -8.89
CA ALA A 260 -4.75 7.84 -9.13
C ALA A 260 -3.86 8.70 -10.03
N TRP A 261 -2.57 8.69 -9.72
CA TRP A 261 -1.57 9.42 -10.51
C TRP A 261 -0.21 8.77 -10.45
N ALA A 262 0.64 9.16 -11.40
CA ALA A 262 2.04 8.80 -11.42
C ALA A 262 2.93 10.04 -11.58
N LYS A 263 4.15 9.96 -11.11
CA LYS A 263 5.18 10.99 -11.29
C LYS A 263 6.58 10.40 -11.22
N MET A 264 7.55 11.15 -11.71
CA MET A 264 8.94 10.88 -11.41
C MET A 264 9.38 11.63 -10.14
N TYR A 265 10.21 10.97 -9.34
CA TYR A 265 10.93 11.60 -8.24
C TYR A 265 12.44 11.33 -8.42
N GLY A 266 13.16 12.31 -8.97
CA GLY A 266 14.48 12.05 -9.50
C GLY A 266 14.42 11.02 -10.64
N LYS A 267 15.11 9.88 -10.46
CA LYS A 267 15.06 8.76 -11.40
C LYS A 267 14.00 7.72 -11.05
N GLY A 268 13.40 7.81 -9.86
CA GLY A 268 12.43 6.84 -9.34
C GLY A 268 11.02 7.09 -9.87
N ARG A 269 10.26 6.00 -9.95
CA ARG A 269 8.89 5.97 -10.44
C ARG A 269 7.93 5.88 -9.26
N VAL A 270 7.04 6.85 -9.13
CA VAL A 270 6.08 6.95 -8.03
C VAL A 270 4.67 6.84 -8.56
N PHE A 271 3.88 5.96 -7.98
CA PHE A 271 2.45 5.82 -8.27
C PHE A 271 1.65 5.91 -6.97
N PHE A 272 0.49 6.56 -7.05
CA PHE A 272 -0.51 6.57 -5.99
C PHE A 272 -1.87 6.15 -6.53
N GLY A 273 -2.62 5.36 -5.74
CA GLY A 273 -4.02 5.04 -5.98
C GLY A 273 -4.85 5.21 -4.72
N SER A 274 -5.92 5.99 -4.80
CA SER A 274 -6.84 6.26 -3.67
C SER A 274 -7.77 5.09 -3.36
N PHE A 275 -7.83 4.08 -4.21
CA PHE A 275 -8.77 2.96 -4.11
C PHE A 275 -8.40 1.98 -3.01
N ALA A 276 -9.40 1.18 -2.62
CA ALA A 276 -9.27 0.04 -1.73
C ALA A 276 -9.23 0.39 -0.23
N HIS A 277 -10.26 1.16 0.19
CA HIS A 277 -10.55 1.41 1.60
C HIS A 277 -10.81 0.11 2.36
N SER A 278 -11.68 -0.75 1.84
CA SER A 278 -12.05 -2.02 2.47
C SER A 278 -11.28 -3.22 1.94
N SER A 279 -11.26 -4.30 2.72
CA SER A 279 -10.63 -5.56 2.32
C SER A 279 -11.25 -6.14 1.05
N GLU A 280 -12.57 -6.04 0.89
CA GLU A 280 -13.29 -6.55 -0.27
C GLU A 280 -12.88 -5.83 -1.56
N THR A 281 -12.55 -4.53 -1.47
CA THR A 281 -12.07 -3.77 -2.64
C THR A 281 -10.73 -4.31 -3.15
N TRP A 282 -9.88 -4.84 -2.27
CA TRP A 282 -8.64 -5.52 -2.67
C TRP A 282 -8.86 -6.84 -3.39
N ASP A 283 -10.04 -7.44 -3.28
CA ASP A 283 -10.40 -8.66 -4.02
C ASP A 283 -10.99 -8.39 -5.41
N ILE A 284 -11.28 -7.11 -5.74
CA ILE A 284 -11.75 -6.73 -7.05
C ILE A 284 -10.62 -6.86 -8.08
N ARG A 285 -10.83 -7.73 -9.09
CA ARG A 285 -9.81 -8.05 -10.10
C ARG A 285 -9.21 -6.81 -10.78
N ASN A 286 -10.04 -5.82 -11.12
CA ASN A 286 -9.54 -4.61 -11.79
C ASN A 286 -8.65 -3.77 -10.86
N ILE A 287 -8.91 -3.76 -9.56
CA ILE A 287 -8.06 -3.07 -8.58
C ILE A 287 -6.74 -3.82 -8.40
N GLN A 288 -6.79 -5.14 -8.29
CA GLN A 288 -5.57 -5.97 -8.28
C GLN A 288 -4.72 -5.75 -9.54
N GLN A 289 -5.35 -5.70 -10.72
CA GLN A 289 -4.68 -5.45 -11.98
C GLN A 289 -4.05 -4.05 -12.02
N MET A 290 -4.72 -3.03 -11.49
CA MET A 290 -4.17 -1.67 -11.39
C MET A 290 -2.89 -1.66 -10.56
N TYR A 291 -2.93 -2.20 -9.35
CA TYR A 291 -1.75 -2.22 -8.48
C TYR A 291 -0.65 -3.16 -9.00
N PHE A 292 -1.01 -4.26 -9.64
CA PHE A 292 -0.04 -5.12 -10.32
C PHE A 292 0.74 -4.38 -11.40
N GLU A 293 0.07 -3.69 -12.30
CA GLU A 293 0.71 -2.94 -13.37
C GLU A 293 1.44 -1.68 -12.85
N ALA A 294 0.92 -1.04 -11.79
CA ALA A 294 1.62 0.05 -11.12
C ALA A 294 2.95 -0.42 -10.52
N MET A 295 2.95 -1.57 -9.85
CA MET A 295 4.18 -2.20 -9.32
C MET A 295 5.14 -2.57 -10.46
N ARG A 296 4.65 -3.16 -11.56
CA ARG A 296 5.49 -3.48 -12.73
C ARG A 296 6.15 -2.24 -13.29
N TRP A 297 5.39 -1.16 -13.45
CA TRP A 297 5.93 0.10 -13.95
C TRP A 297 6.95 0.69 -12.98
N ALA A 298 6.66 0.72 -11.68
CA ALA A 298 7.58 1.20 -10.66
C ALA A 298 8.88 0.38 -10.58
N LEU A 299 8.80 -0.93 -10.83
CA LEU A 299 9.95 -1.84 -10.88
C LEU A 299 10.75 -1.77 -12.20
N GLY A 300 10.29 -1.02 -13.20
CA GLY A 300 10.90 -0.98 -14.52
C GLY A 300 10.67 -2.27 -15.33
N LEU A 301 9.62 -3.04 -15.02
CA LEU A 301 9.21 -4.26 -15.74
C LEU A 301 8.21 -3.95 -16.87
N SER A 302 7.66 -2.75 -16.89
CA SER A 302 6.92 -2.18 -18.00
C SER A 302 7.27 -0.70 -18.13
N ASP A 303 7.15 -0.16 -19.36
CA ASP A 303 7.43 1.24 -19.64
C ASP A 303 6.16 1.98 -20.06
N ALA A 304 6.06 3.22 -19.61
CA ALA A 304 5.11 4.20 -20.08
C ALA A 304 5.68 5.59 -19.83
N GLU A 305 5.51 6.46 -20.78
CA GLU A 305 5.86 7.87 -20.65
C GLU A 305 4.80 8.59 -19.82
N LEU A 306 5.26 9.42 -18.88
CA LEU A 306 4.37 10.32 -18.15
C LEU A 306 4.08 11.54 -19.00
N LYS A 307 2.81 11.94 -19.02
CA LYS A 307 2.29 13.07 -19.81
C LYS A 307 1.38 13.92 -18.92
N PRO A 308 1.93 14.70 -17.98
CA PRO A 308 1.15 15.63 -17.20
C PRO A 308 0.25 16.46 -18.12
N HIS A 309 -1.03 16.57 -17.80
CA HIS A 309 -2.01 17.21 -18.68
C HIS A 309 -3.11 17.89 -17.86
N ALA A 310 -3.79 18.87 -18.48
CA ALA A 310 -4.99 19.46 -17.92
C ALA A 310 -6.10 18.41 -17.79
N MET A 311 -7.06 18.64 -16.89
CA MET A 311 -8.22 17.76 -16.72
C MET A 311 -8.93 17.52 -18.05
N THR A 312 -9.15 16.27 -18.41
CA THR A 312 -9.92 15.91 -19.61
C THR A 312 -11.42 16.01 -19.34
N PRO A 313 -12.25 16.40 -20.34
CA PRO A 313 -13.68 16.32 -20.20
C PRO A 313 -14.15 14.88 -19.88
N ALA A 314 -15.17 14.74 -19.03
CA ALA A 314 -15.79 13.44 -18.83
C ALA A 314 -16.40 12.93 -20.16
N PRO A 315 -16.24 11.63 -20.50
CA PRO A 315 -16.91 11.05 -21.65
C PRO A 315 -18.42 11.23 -21.53
N ALA A 316 -19.10 11.49 -22.66
CA ALA A 316 -20.55 11.52 -22.66
C ALA A 316 -21.11 10.20 -22.09
N PRO A 317 -22.21 10.23 -21.32
CA PRO A 317 -22.84 9.02 -20.82
C PRO A 317 -23.10 8.08 -22.00
N GLN A 318 -22.56 6.88 -21.96
CA GLN A 318 -22.91 5.87 -22.96
C GLN A 318 -24.39 5.54 -22.76
N ALA A 319 -25.22 5.89 -23.74
CA ALA A 319 -26.60 5.46 -23.76
C ALA A 319 -26.61 3.94 -23.57
N GLY A 320 -27.21 3.48 -22.48
CA GLY A 320 -27.26 2.08 -22.12
C GLY A 320 -27.74 1.29 -23.33
N ARG A 321 -26.94 0.37 -23.86
CA ARG A 321 -27.42 -0.68 -24.74
C ARG A 321 -28.40 -1.49 -23.90
N GLY A 322 -29.68 -1.16 -24.06
CA GLY A 322 -30.78 -1.95 -23.52
C GLY A 322 -30.58 -3.39 -23.97
N GLY A 323 -30.09 -4.22 -23.09
CA GLY A 323 -30.10 -5.66 -23.27
C GLY A 323 -31.53 -6.11 -23.31
N GLY A 324 -32.08 -6.23 -24.53
CA GLY A 324 -33.33 -6.91 -24.74
C GLY A 324 -33.16 -8.35 -24.26
N GLN A 325 -33.76 -8.65 -23.11
CA GLN A 325 -34.08 -10.02 -22.74
C GLN A 325 -35.08 -10.57 -23.77
N ARG A 326 -34.67 -11.56 -24.50
CA ARG A 326 -35.55 -12.59 -25.10
C ARG A 326 -35.03 -13.95 -24.70
#